data_f6183322bac76665d9f0e3d48535a64b
#
_entry.id   f6183322bac76665d9f0e3d48535a64b
#
_cell.length_a   1.000
_cell.length_b   1.000
_cell.length_c   1.000
_cell.angle_alpha   90.00
_cell.angle_beta   90.00
_cell.angle_gamma   90.00
#
_symmetry.space_group_name_H-M   'P 1'
#
loop_
_entity.id
_entity.type
_entity.pdbx_description
1 polymer ?
#
loop_
_entity_poly.entity_id
_entity_poly.type
_entity_poly.pdbx_seq_one_letter_code
_entity_poly.pdbx_strand_id
1 'polypeptide(L)'
;MRLGIVVLILAYGMSQFFRAFMAVLAPTLTTETGATVEQLATASGVWFLTFAAMQIPIGEALDRIGPKLTAAVVFAVGGAGGAAMFSMATEPWHITVAMGLIGIGCAPVLMASYYIFARTYSPAAFASLAAMMVGLGSLGNIMSSAPLAWAIEAFGWRATVLGLAALTLTIAALIMVLVENPERVTHSQKGSVLDVLKIPALWPILLFLMVIYVPSAALRGLWSGPYLQSVFNVDGTVIGNVTFFMAIAMIVGSFAYGPLDRVFGTRKWIGWVGNFMGMLACVALAIWP
;
A
#
# COMPACT_ATOMS: atom_id res chain seq x y z
N MET A 1 21.40 6.15 -11.87
CA MET A 1 20.65 6.86 -10.81
C MET A 1 19.22 7.25 -11.19
N ARG A 2 18.92 7.98 -12.30
CA ARG A 2 17.55 8.36 -12.70
C ARG A 2 16.62 7.16 -12.94
N LEU A 3 17.09 6.13 -13.62
CA LEU A 3 16.31 4.90 -13.86
C LEU A 3 16.02 4.14 -12.56
N GLY A 4 16.94 4.09 -11.61
CA GLY A 4 16.72 3.48 -10.30
C GLY A 4 15.56 4.13 -9.51
N ILE A 5 15.41 5.47 -9.61
CA ILE A 5 14.28 6.18 -8.98
C ILE A 5 12.96 5.76 -9.61
N VAL A 6 12.91 5.67 -10.94
CA VAL A 6 11.68 5.22 -11.65
C VAL A 6 11.28 3.81 -11.20
N VAL A 7 12.25 2.90 -11.10
CA VAL A 7 11.99 1.53 -10.65
C VAL A 7 11.49 1.49 -9.21
N LEU A 8 12.04 2.32 -8.32
CA LEU A 8 11.55 2.43 -6.94
C LEU A 8 10.12 2.98 -6.88
N ILE A 9 9.77 3.94 -7.74
CA ILE A 9 8.39 4.46 -7.87
C ILE A 9 7.46 3.37 -8.36
N LEU A 10 7.84 2.57 -9.37
CA LEU A 10 7.05 1.45 -9.84
C LEU A 10 6.86 0.39 -8.76
N ALA A 11 7.90 0.07 -8.00
CA ALA A 11 7.79 -0.85 -6.87
C ALA A 11 6.82 -0.33 -5.80
N TYR A 12 6.85 0.96 -5.49
CA TYR A 12 5.90 1.55 -4.56
C TYR A 12 4.47 1.58 -5.13
N GLY A 13 4.32 1.83 -6.43
CA GLY A 13 3.04 1.69 -7.13
C GLY A 13 2.46 0.27 -6.99
N MET A 14 3.28 -0.76 -7.15
CA MET A 14 2.85 -2.15 -6.89
C MET A 14 2.47 -2.39 -5.43
N SER A 15 3.20 -1.82 -4.47
CA SER A 15 2.83 -1.90 -3.05
C SER A 15 1.47 -1.23 -2.78
N GLN A 16 1.20 -0.09 -3.41
CA GLN A 16 -0.09 0.59 -3.32
C GLN A 16 -1.21 -0.20 -4.03
N PHE A 17 -0.92 -0.83 -5.14
CA PHE A 17 -1.84 -1.73 -5.85
C PHE A 17 -2.29 -2.89 -4.95
N PHE A 18 -1.35 -3.61 -4.33
CA PHE A 18 -1.65 -4.75 -3.46
C PHE A 18 -2.40 -4.37 -2.16
N ARG A 19 -2.46 -3.10 -1.80
CA ARG A 19 -3.28 -2.63 -0.66
C ARG A 19 -4.78 -2.54 -0.99
N ALA A 20 -5.13 -2.40 -2.26
CA ALA A 20 -6.50 -2.07 -2.66
C ALA A 20 -7.14 -3.11 -3.61
N PHE A 21 -6.37 -4.02 -4.19
CA PHE A 21 -6.83 -4.96 -5.21
C PHE A 21 -7.89 -5.97 -4.70
N MET A 22 -7.89 -6.24 -3.39
CA MET A 22 -8.83 -7.19 -2.78
C MET A 22 -10.29 -6.75 -2.95
N ALA A 23 -10.57 -5.44 -2.93
CA ALA A 23 -11.94 -4.93 -3.09
C ALA A 23 -12.57 -5.33 -4.43
N VAL A 24 -11.77 -5.37 -5.50
CA VAL A 24 -12.21 -5.77 -6.84
C VAL A 24 -12.25 -7.29 -7.00
N LEU A 25 -11.33 -8.01 -6.34
CA LEU A 25 -11.26 -9.47 -6.39
C LEU A 25 -12.28 -10.17 -5.49
N ALA A 26 -12.74 -9.54 -4.42
CA ALA A 26 -13.56 -10.15 -3.39
C ALA A 26 -14.80 -10.88 -3.93
N PRO A 27 -15.61 -10.32 -4.85
CA PRO A 27 -16.76 -11.02 -5.40
C PRO A 27 -16.40 -12.32 -6.12
N THR A 28 -15.35 -12.28 -6.94
CA THR A 28 -14.88 -13.44 -7.70
C THR A 28 -14.29 -14.51 -6.77
N LEU A 29 -13.54 -14.11 -5.74
CA LEU A 29 -12.98 -15.04 -4.77
C LEU A 29 -14.05 -15.72 -3.93
N THR A 30 -15.10 -14.99 -3.55
CA THR A 30 -16.24 -15.57 -2.82
C THR A 30 -16.93 -16.66 -3.65
N THR A 31 -17.13 -16.44 -4.94
CA THR A 31 -17.80 -17.42 -5.82
C THR A 31 -16.89 -18.60 -6.17
N GLU A 32 -15.61 -18.40 -6.43
CA GLU A 32 -14.72 -19.45 -6.94
C GLU A 32 -13.99 -20.24 -5.86
N THR A 33 -13.68 -19.62 -4.71
CA THR A 33 -12.94 -20.30 -3.62
C THR A 33 -13.82 -20.58 -2.40
N GLY A 34 -15.09 -20.11 -2.42
CA GLY A 34 -15.97 -20.21 -1.26
C GLY A 34 -15.54 -19.35 -0.06
N ALA A 35 -14.64 -18.40 -0.25
CA ALA A 35 -14.15 -17.53 0.82
C ALA A 35 -15.28 -16.61 1.30
N THR A 36 -15.49 -16.54 2.61
CA THR A 36 -16.43 -15.57 3.18
C THR A 36 -15.81 -14.17 3.22
N VAL A 37 -16.65 -13.14 3.34
CA VAL A 37 -16.18 -11.74 3.45
C VAL A 37 -15.28 -11.56 4.68
N GLU A 38 -15.58 -12.26 5.79
CA GLU A 38 -14.77 -12.23 7.02
C GLU A 38 -13.38 -12.85 6.80
N GLN A 39 -13.30 -13.92 6.01
CA GLN A 39 -12.01 -14.55 5.67
C GLN A 39 -11.18 -13.63 4.77
N LEU A 40 -11.81 -12.94 3.80
CA LEU A 40 -11.13 -11.95 2.97
C LEU A 40 -10.71 -10.71 3.77
N ALA A 41 -11.53 -10.29 4.74
CA ALA A 41 -11.17 -9.22 5.68
C ALA A 41 -9.96 -9.62 6.54
N THR A 42 -9.95 -10.87 7.04
CA THR A 42 -8.81 -11.43 7.78
C THR A 42 -7.56 -11.46 6.92
N ALA A 43 -7.65 -11.92 5.68
CA ALA A 43 -6.52 -11.94 4.73
C ALA A 43 -5.96 -10.52 4.48
N SER A 44 -6.84 -9.54 4.30
CA SER A 44 -6.44 -8.13 4.17
C SER A 44 -5.80 -7.60 5.45
N GLY A 45 -6.33 -7.96 6.62
CA GLY A 45 -5.76 -7.63 7.93
C GLY A 45 -4.37 -8.22 8.12
N VAL A 46 -4.17 -9.49 7.72
CA VAL A 46 -2.86 -10.17 7.78
C VAL A 46 -1.83 -9.46 6.89
N TRP A 47 -2.23 -8.93 5.73
CA TRP A 47 -1.33 -8.12 4.90
C TRP A 47 -0.79 -6.91 5.68
N PHE A 48 -1.68 -6.13 6.34
CA PHE A 48 -1.27 -4.97 7.14
C PHE A 48 -0.46 -5.36 8.37
N LEU A 49 -0.81 -6.46 9.03
CA LEU A 49 -0.10 -6.97 10.20
C LEU A 49 1.34 -7.36 9.85
N THR A 50 1.53 -8.15 8.80
CA THR A 50 2.85 -8.60 8.36
C THR A 50 3.68 -7.45 7.83
N PHE A 51 3.06 -6.52 7.06
CA PHE A 51 3.70 -5.29 6.62
C PHE A 51 4.22 -4.47 7.81
N ALA A 52 3.41 -4.28 8.84
CA ALA A 52 3.79 -3.52 10.04
C ALA A 52 4.87 -4.26 10.86
N ALA A 53 4.72 -5.56 11.09
CA ALA A 53 5.68 -6.36 11.82
C ALA A 53 7.07 -6.36 11.17
N MET A 54 7.11 -6.30 9.84
CA MET A 54 8.37 -6.27 9.08
C MET A 54 9.07 -4.91 9.09
N GLN A 55 8.45 -3.81 9.57
CA GLN A 55 9.10 -2.50 9.57
C GLN A 55 10.39 -2.48 10.40
N ILE A 56 10.41 -3.15 11.55
CA ILE A 56 11.59 -3.21 12.43
C ILE A 56 12.69 -4.09 11.83
N PRO A 57 12.46 -5.37 11.45
CA PRO A 57 13.47 -6.20 10.78
C PRO A 57 14.02 -5.59 9.49
N ILE A 58 13.16 -4.97 8.68
CA ILE A 58 13.57 -4.29 7.46
C ILE A 58 14.46 -3.09 7.78
N GLY A 59 14.13 -2.27 8.79
CA GLY A 59 14.99 -1.16 9.21
C GLY A 59 16.42 -1.63 9.53
N GLU A 60 16.54 -2.71 10.29
CA GLU A 60 17.85 -3.33 10.61
C GLU A 60 18.54 -3.89 9.36
N ALA A 61 17.80 -4.53 8.46
CA ALA A 61 18.34 -5.06 7.21
C ALA A 61 18.84 -3.96 6.27
N LEU A 62 18.16 -2.80 6.22
CA LEU A 62 18.61 -1.64 5.43
C LEU A 62 19.98 -1.13 5.91
N ASP A 63 20.22 -1.12 7.23
CA ASP A 63 21.49 -0.67 7.80
C ASP A 63 22.61 -1.71 7.66
N ARG A 64 22.33 -3.01 7.80
CA ARG A 64 23.33 -4.08 7.78
C ARG A 64 23.61 -4.61 6.39
N ILE A 65 22.58 -4.88 5.60
CA ILE A 65 22.66 -5.53 4.27
C ILE A 65 22.71 -4.45 3.18
N GLY A 66 21.90 -3.41 3.36
CA GLY A 66 21.76 -2.30 2.41
C GLY A 66 20.39 -2.32 1.69
N PRO A 67 19.93 -1.13 1.24
CA PRO A 67 18.58 -0.94 0.73
C PRO A 67 18.30 -1.70 -0.57
N LYS A 68 19.27 -1.78 -1.48
CA LYS A 68 19.13 -2.45 -2.77
C LYS A 68 18.78 -3.93 -2.62
N LEU A 69 19.63 -4.69 -1.92
CA LEU A 69 19.47 -6.13 -1.77
C LEU A 69 18.22 -6.45 -0.92
N THR A 70 18.04 -5.72 0.19
CA THR A 70 16.87 -5.88 1.06
C THR A 70 15.57 -5.67 0.29
N ALA A 71 15.45 -4.56 -0.46
CA ALA A 71 14.24 -4.28 -1.23
C ALA A 71 14.02 -5.32 -2.33
N ALA A 72 15.05 -5.63 -3.14
CA ALA A 72 14.92 -6.55 -4.25
C ALA A 72 14.53 -7.96 -3.81
N VAL A 73 15.25 -8.53 -2.83
CA VAL A 73 15.03 -9.93 -2.40
C VAL A 73 13.68 -10.07 -1.69
N VAL A 74 13.38 -9.17 -0.74
CA VAL A 74 12.13 -9.28 0.03
C VAL A 74 10.92 -9.03 -0.88
N PHE A 75 11.02 -8.09 -1.84
CA PHE A 75 9.96 -7.83 -2.80
C PHE A 75 9.77 -8.97 -3.80
N ALA A 76 10.85 -9.63 -4.24
CA ALA A 76 10.79 -10.81 -5.10
C ALA A 76 10.14 -11.99 -4.38
N VAL A 77 10.65 -12.35 -3.20
CA VAL A 77 10.19 -13.55 -2.47
C VAL A 77 8.80 -13.34 -1.88
N GLY A 78 8.60 -12.26 -1.13
CA GLY A 78 7.32 -11.96 -0.49
C GLY A 78 6.28 -11.42 -1.48
N GLY A 79 6.62 -10.40 -2.25
CA GLY A 79 5.70 -9.74 -3.18
C GLY A 79 5.33 -10.62 -4.37
N ALA A 80 6.30 -11.00 -5.19
CA ALA A 80 6.05 -11.83 -6.37
C ALA A 80 5.70 -13.27 -5.99
N GLY A 81 6.41 -13.88 -5.04
CA GLY A 81 6.12 -15.23 -4.56
C GLY A 81 4.74 -15.32 -3.91
N GLY A 82 4.37 -14.34 -3.10
CA GLY A 82 3.03 -14.23 -2.51
C GLY A 82 1.93 -14.06 -3.56
N ALA A 83 2.13 -13.20 -4.57
CA ALA A 83 1.17 -13.03 -5.66
C ALA A 83 1.04 -14.29 -6.53
N ALA A 84 2.14 -15.01 -6.78
CA ALA A 84 2.10 -16.30 -7.47
C ALA A 84 1.30 -17.34 -6.66
N MET A 85 1.54 -17.44 -5.34
CA MET A 85 0.77 -18.30 -4.45
C MET A 85 -0.72 -17.91 -4.45
N PHE A 86 -1.03 -16.61 -4.43
CA PHE A 86 -2.41 -16.12 -4.50
C PHE A 86 -3.12 -16.59 -5.76
N SER A 87 -2.46 -16.52 -6.94
CA SER A 87 -3.04 -16.96 -8.21
C SER A 87 -3.39 -18.46 -8.24
N MET A 88 -2.73 -19.27 -7.40
CA MET A 88 -2.93 -20.71 -7.28
C MET A 88 -3.90 -21.08 -6.14
N ALA A 89 -4.52 -20.09 -5.48
CA ALA A 89 -5.39 -20.32 -4.33
C ALA A 89 -6.63 -21.13 -4.72
N THR A 90 -6.89 -22.21 -3.97
CA THR A 90 -8.08 -23.07 -4.06
C THR A 90 -8.92 -23.02 -2.79
N GLU A 91 -8.29 -22.69 -1.67
CA GLU A 91 -8.89 -22.62 -0.34
C GLU A 91 -8.71 -21.19 0.25
N PRO A 92 -9.63 -20.71 1.10
CA PRO A 92 -9.53 -19.37 1.69
C PRO A 92 -8.23 -19.10 2.47
N TRP A 93 -7.67 -20.11 3.13
CA TRP A 93 -6.42 -19.93 3.88
C TRP A 93 -5.19 -19.70 2.97
N HIS A 94 -5.21 -20.21 1.72
CA HIS A 94 -4.17 -19.89 0.74
C HIS A 94 -4.10 -18.38 0.47
N ILE A 95 -5.29 -17.75 0.36
CA ILE A 95 -5.40 -16.30 0.17
C ILE A 95 -4.78 -15.56 1.37
N THR A 96 -5.08 -16.02 2.58
CA THR A 96 -4.57 -15.40 3.81
C THR A 96 -3.04 -15.47 3.90
N VAL A 97 -2.45 -16.63 3.61
CA VAL A 97 -0.99 -16.81 3.62
C VAL A 97 -0.35 -15.99 2.51
N ALA A 98 -0.92 -16.00 1.31
CA ALA A 98 -0.43 -15.21 0.17
C ALA A 98 -0.45 -13.71 0.47
N MET A 99 -1.51 -13.21 1.09
CA MET A 99 -1.62 -11.81 1.52
C MET A 99 -0.56 -11.46 2.57
N GLY A 100 -0.30 -12.35 3.51
CA GLY A 100 0.79 -12.19 4.48
C GLY A 100 2.16 -12.08 3.80
N LEU A 101 2.45 -12.94 2.83
CA LEU A 101 3.69 -12.90 2.05
C LEU A 101 3.81 -11.59 1.26
N ILE A 102 2.73 -11.16 0.58
CA ILE A 102 2.71 -9.89 -0.17
C ILE A 102 2.96 -8.72 0.78
N GLY A 103 2.37 -8.72 1.99
CA GLY A 103 2.60 -7.71 3.02
C GLY A 103 4.08 -7.62 3.42
N ILE A 104 4.73 -8.77 3.67
CA ILE A 104 6.18 -8.85 3.91
C ILE A 104 6.95 -8.27 2.72
N GLY A 105 6.59 -8.67 1.50
CA GLY A 105 7.26 -8.22 0.28
C GLY A 105 7.19 -6.71 0.07
N CYS A 106 6.06 -6.09 0.38
CA CYS A 106 5.84 -4.66 0.21
C CYS A 106 6.51 -3.80 1.28
N ALA A 107 6.87 -4.36 2.44
CA ALA A 107 7.40 -3.63 3.60
C ALA A 107 8.66 -2.80 3.30
N PRO A 108 9.69 -3.30 2.60
CA PRO A 108 10.94 -2.56 2.39
C PRO A 108 10.84 -1.44 1.36
N VAL A 109 9.85 -1.45 0.47
CA VAL A 109 9.87 -0.65 -0.76
C VAL A 109 9.96 0.85 -0.49
N LEU A 110 9.07 1.39 0.35
CA LEU A 110 9.08 2.82 0.68
C LEU A 110 10.27 3.18 1.59
N MET A 111 10.55 2.34 2.59
CA MET A 111 11.66 2.57 3.52
C MET A 111 13.02 2.59 2.80
N ALA A 112 13.28 1.62 1.92
CA ALA A 112 14.52 1.57 1.14
C ALA A 112 14.66 2.79 0.23
N SER A 113 13.55 3.23 -0.39
CA SER A 113 13.54 4.40 -1.24
C SER A 113 13.90 5.67 -0.46
N TYR A 114 13.27 5.89 0.68
CA TYR A 114 13.54 7.05 1.54
C TYR A 114 14.95 6.98 2.15
N TYR A 115 15.42 5.79 2.50
CA TYR A 115 16.79 5.57 2.97
C TYR A 115 17.82 6.00 1.91
N ILE A 116 17.62 5.59 0.66
CA ILE A 116 18.47 5.97 -0.46
C ILE A 116 18.42 7.49 -0.69
N PHE A 117 17.19 8.06 -0.76
CA PHE A 117 17.01 9.48 -1.04
C PHE A 117 17.64 10.37 0.05
N ALA A 118 17.45 10.03 1.32
CA ALA A 118 17.99 10.80 2.44
C ALA A 118 19.51 10.80 2.49
N ARG A 119 20.17 9.75 1.98
CA ARG A 119 21.63 9.63 1.97
C ARG A 119 22.30 10.13 0.69
N THR A 120 21.53 10.22 -0.40
CA THR A 120 22.09 10.54 -1.72
C THR A 120 21.80 11.97 -2.15
N TYR A 121 20.72 12.56 -1.64
CA TYR A 121 20.23 13.85 -2.13
C TYR A 121 20.16 14.91 -1.01
N SER A 122 20.19 16.19 -1.42
CA SER A 122 19.99 17.30 -0.49
C SER A 122 18.58 17.27 0.13
N PRO A 123 18.36 17.89 1.30
CA PRO A 123 17.02 17.90 1.94
C PRO A 123 15.89 18.43 1.04
N ALA A 124 16.17 19.42 0.20
CA ALA A 124 15.18 19.97 -0.74
C ALA A 124 14.86 18.96 -1.87
N ALA A 125 15.86 18.27 -2.41
CA ALA A 125 15.69 17.23 -3.41
C ALA A 125 14.99 16.00 -2.81
N PHE A 126 15.33 15.62 -1.59
CA PHE A 126 14.64 14.55 -0.84
C PHE A 126 13.13 14.83 -0.73
N ALA A 127 12.75 16.05 -0.31
CA ALA A 127 11.33 16.40 -0.17
C ALA A 127 10.59 16.28 -1.51
N SER A 128 11.21 16.72 -2.62
CA SER A 128 10.62 16.61 -3.96
C SER A 128 10.50 15.16 -4.42
N LEU A 129 11.54 14.34 -4.20
CA LEU A 129 11.53 12.92 -4.55
C LEU A 129 10.52 12.13 -3.71
N ALA A 130 10.41 12.45 -2.42
CA ALA A 130 9.42 11.84 -1.53
C ALA A 130 7.98 12.16 -1.97
N ALA A 131 7.71 13.42 -2.32
CA ALA A 131 6.41 13.82 -2.84
C ALA A 131 6.09 13.14 -4.19
N MET A 132 7.06 13.07 -5.10
CA MET A 132 6.93 12.37 -6.38
C MET A 132 6.70 10.86 -6.18
N MET A 133 7.40 10.25 -5.24
CA MET A 133 7.26 8.83 -4.89
C MET A 133 5.82 8.51 -4.44
N VAL A 134 5.29 9.30 -3.50
CA VAL A 134 3.92 9.12 -2.99
C VAL A 134 2.89 9.45 -4.07
N GLY A 135 3.06 10.55 -4.79
CA GLY A 135 2.14 10.99 -5.85
C GLY A 135 2.04 9.99 -6.98
N LEU A 136 3.16 9.63 -7.61
CA LEU A 136 3.19 8.67 -8.71
C LEU A 136 2.89 7.24 -8.24
N GLY A 137 3.35 6.86 -7.04
CA GLY A 137 3.03 5.57 -6.45
C GLY A 137 1.53 5.38 -6.23
N SER A 138 0.79 6.46 -5.96
CA SER A 138 -0.68 6.42 -5.83
C SER A 138 -1.41 5.99 -7.10
N LEU A 139 -0.76 6.05 -8.27
CA LEU A 139 -1.29 5.46 -9.51
C LEU A 139 -1.53 3.94 -9.36
N GLY A 140 -0.80 3.27 -8.47
CA GLY A 140 -1.05 1.88 -8.13
C GLY A 140 -2.47 1.63 -7.60
N ASN A 141 -3.02 2.57 -6.82
CA ASN A 141 -4.42 2.48 -6.37
C ASN A 141 -5.42 2.63 -7.52
N ILE A 142 -5.11 3.46 -8.52
CA ILE A 142 -5.94 3.60 -9.73
C ILE A 142 -5.90 2.29 -10.54
N MET A 143 -4.71 1.72 -10.71
CA MET A 143 -4.53 0.49 -11.48
C MET A 143 -5.18 -0.73 -10.79
N SER A 144 -5.35 -0.71 -9.48
CA SER A 144 -6.04 -1.77 -8.72
C SER A 144 -7.57 -1.68 -8.74
N SER A 145 -8.15 -0.76 -9.50
CA SER A 145 -9.59 -0.52 -9.62
C SER A 145 -10.14 -0.93 -10.98
N ALA A 146 -10.70 -0.02 -11.77
CA ALA A 146 -11.26 -0.33 -13.10
C ALA A 146 -10.30 -1.06 -14.04
N PRO A 147 -8.99 -0.73 -14.13
CA PRO A 147 -8.06 -1.49 -14.96
C PRO A 147 -7.92 -2.95 -14.51
N LEU A 148 -7.91 -3.19 -13.20
CA LEU A 148 -7.89 -4.57 -12.67
C LEU A 148 -9.19 -5.31 -12.98
N ALA A 149 -10.35 -4.66 -12.78
CA ALA A 149 -11.64 -5.26 -13.10
C ALA A 149 -11.71 -5.69 -14.57
N TRP A 150 -11.29 -4.81 -15.48
CA TRP A 150 -11.19 -5.13 -16.90
C TRP A 150 -10.23 -6.30 -17.20
N ALA A 151 -9.08 -6.35 -16.53
CA ALA A 151 -8.11 -7.44 -16.72
C ALA A 151 -8.65 -8.78 -16.22
N ILE A 152 -9.40 -8.76 -15.10
CA ILE A 152 -10.06 -9.96 -14.56
C ILE A 152 -11.13 -10.47 -15.53
N GLU A 153 -11.92 -9.58 -16.12
CA GLU A 153 -12.95 -9.93 -17.09
C GLU A 153 -12.33 -10.50 -18.39
N ALA A 154 -11.23 -9.91 -18.86
CA ALA A 154 -10.58 -10.31 -20.12
C ALA A 154 -9.77 -11.61 -20.00
N PHE A 155 -9.06 -11.82 -18.89
CA PHE A 155 -8.05 -12.89 -18.75
C PHE A 155 -8.36 -13.88 -17.60
N GLY A 156 -9.36 -13.57 -16.78
CA GLY A 156 -9.60 -14.28 -15.52
C GLY A 156 -8.67 -13.79 -14.39
N TRP A 157 -9.11 -13.92 -13.15
CA TRP A 157 -8.37 -13.40 -12.00
C TRP A 157 -7.04 -14.12 -11.75
N ARG A 158 -6.98 -15.46 -11.99
CA ARG A 158 -5.75 -16.24 -11.77
C ARG A 158 -4.63 -15.78 -12.70
N ALA A 159 -4.92 -15.65 -14.01
CA ALA A 159 -3.94 -15.21 -14.98
C ALA A 159 -3.52 -13.74 -14.73
N THR A 160 -4.48 -12.89 -14.36
CA THR A 160 -4.21 -11.48 -13.99
C THR A 160 -3.27 -11.38 -12.80
N VAL A 161 -3.53 -12.12 -11.71
CA VAL A 161 -2.67 -12.10 -10.51
C VAL A 161 -1.31 -12.74 -10.79
N LEU A 162 -1.23 -13.78 -11.61
CA LEU A 162 0.04 -14.35 -12.06
C LEU A 162 0.85 -13.34 -12.88
N GLY A 163 0.19 -12.57 -13.75
CA GLY A 163 0.81 -11.46 -14.48
C GLY A 163 1.36 -10.38 -13.54
N LEU A 164 0.63 -10.06 -12.46
CA LEU A 164 1.12 -9.14 -11.41
C LEU A 164 2.32 -9.72 -10.65
N ALA A 165 2.35 -11.03 -10.42
CA ALA A 165 3.52 -11.70 -9.82
C ALA A 165 4.75 -11.58 -10.73
N ALA A 166 4.60 -11.84 -12.02
CA ALA A 166 5.67 -11.68 -13.01
C ALA A 166 6.16 -10.23 -13.12
N LEU A 167 5.24 -9.26 -13.13
CA LEU A 167 5.57 -7.83 -13.10
C LEU A 167 6.33 -7.44 -11.84
N THR A 168 5.89 -7.91 -10.67
CA THR A 168 6.54 -7.68 -9.38
C THR A 168 7.96 -8.26 -9.37
N LEU A 169 8.14 -9.47 -9.88
CA LEU A 169 9.46 -10.10 -10.00
C LEU A 169 10.38 -9.32 -10.94
N THR A 170 9.85 -8.86 -12.07
CA THR A 170 10.58 -8.01 -13.02
C THR A 170 11.05 -6.72 -12.36
N ILE A 171 10.16 -6.03 -11.62
CA ILE A 171 10.51 -4.80 -10.89
C ILE A 171 11.59 -5.11 -9.83
N ALA A 172 11.49 -6.22 -9.11
CA ALA A 172 12.49 -6.64 -8.13
C ALA A 172 13.86 -6.90 -8.78
N ALA A 173 13.89 -7.53 -9.95
CA ALA A 173 15.10 -7.72 -10.74
C ALA A 173 15.69 -6.38 -11.23
N LEU A 174 14.83 -5.46 -11.68
CA LEU A 174 15.25 -4.11 -12.07
C LEU A 174 15.81 -3.32 -10.87
N ILE A 175 15.27 -3.47 -9.66
CA ILE A 175 15.85 -2.90 -8.44
C ILE A 175 17.29 -3.44 -8.27
N MET A 176 17.48 -4.75 -8.43
CA MET A 176 18.77 -5.37 -8.28
C MET A 176 19.82 -4.86 -9.30
N VAL A 177 19.40 -4.50 -10.49
CA VAL A 177 20.30 -4.05 -11.57
C VAL A 177 20.52 -2.53 -11.53
N LEU A 178 19.45 -1.74 -11.37
CA LEU A 178 19.44 -0.30 -11.63
C LEU A 178 19.53 0.58 -10.37
N VAL A 179 19.27 0.02 -9.19
CA VAL A 179 19.38 0.76 -7.93
C VAL A 179 20.80 0.62 -7.38
N GLU A 180 21.35 1.71 -6.90
CA GLU A 180 22.66 1.77 -6.28
C GLU A 180 22.51 1.91 -4.77
N ASN A 181 23.38 1.23 -4.00
CA ASN A 181 23.44 1.44 -2.57
C ASN A 181 24.15 2.78 -2.28
N PRO A 182 23.62 3.61 -1.38
CA PRO A 182 24.35 4.76 -0.88
C PRO A 182 25.57 4.32 -0.07
N GLU A 183 26.53 5.21 0.12
CA GLU A 183 27.69 4.94 0.97
C GLU A 183 27.26 4.56 2.38
N ARG A 184 27.92 3.54 2.94
CA ARG A 184 27.66 3.10 4.32
C ARG A 184 28.17 4.14 5.29
N VAL A 185 27.28 4.72 6.09
CA VAL A 185 27.70 5.57 7.21
C VAL A 185 27.88 4.67 8.43
N THR A 186 29.09 4.56 8.90
CA THR A 186 29.41 3.90 10.17
C THR A 186 28.95 4.79 11.32
N HIS A 187 27.73 4.63 11.79
CA HIS A 187 27.25 5.30 12.99
C HIS A 187 27.76 4.57 14.23
N SER A 188 28.47 5.29 15.09
CA SER A 188 28.95 4.79 16.37
C SER A 188 27.87 4.66 17.46
N GLN A 189 26.68 5.22 17.26
CA GLN A 189 25.57 5.14 18.22
C GLN A 189 24.41 4.34 17.64
N LYS A 190 24.17 3.18 18.27
CA LYS A 190 22.98 2.36 18.00
C LYS A 190 21.79 2.95 18.78
N GLY A 191 20.92 3.71 18.12
CA GLY A 191 19.62 4.07 18.69
C GLY A 191 18.70 2.83 18.75
N SER A 192 17.93 2.69 19.84
CA SER A 192 16.93 1.63 19.96
C SER A 192 15.54 2.16 19.64
N VAL A 193 14.71 1.34 18.99
CA VAL A 193 13.27 1.63 18.81
C VAL A 193 12.60 1.88 20.15
N LEU A 194 13.06 1.20 21.21
CA LEU A 194 12.56 1.40 22.58
C LEU A 194 12.83 2.82 23.12
N ASP A 195 13.89 3.47 22.69
CA ASP A 195 14.19 4.85 23.11
C ASP A 195 13.22 5.86 22.48
N VAL A 196 12.76 5.58 21.23
CA VAL A 196 11.71 6.36 20.58
C VAL A 196 10.38 6.21 21.31
N LEU A 197 10.03 4.99 21.74
CA LEU A 197 8.80 4.71 22.48
C LEU A 197 8.76 5.35 23.87
N LYS A 198 9.92 5.70 24.46
CA LYS A 198 10.02 6.42 25.74
C LYS A 198 9.71 7.91 25.65
N ILE A 199 9.53 8.46 24.43
CA ILE A 199 9.23 9.88 24.22
C ILE A 199 7.71 10.10 24.35
N PRO A 200 7.18 10.67 25.45
CA PRO A 200 5.73 10.77 25.69
C PRO A 200 5.01 11.62 24.64
N ALA A 201 5.69 12.62 24.07
CA ALA A 201 5.14 13.50 23.04
C ALA A 201 4.79 12.79 21.72
N LEU A 202 5.32 11.59 21.47
CA LEU A 202 5.02 10.80 20.28
C LEU A 202 3.71 10.01 20.38
N TRP A 203 3.27 9.65 21.58
CA TRP A 203 2.08 8.81 21.76
C TRP A 203 0.79 9.39 21.20
N PRO A 204 0.45 10.68 21.44
CA PRO A 204 -0.72 11.29 20.82
C PRO A 204 -0.66 11.28 19.28
N ILE A 205 0.55 11.47 18.70
CA ILE A 205 0.76 11.47 17.25
C ILE A 205 0.55 10.06 16.69
N LEU A 206 1.09 9.03 17.35
CA LEU A 206 0.94 7.64 16.94
C LEU A 206 -0.52 7.20 16.99
N LEU A 207 -1.24 7.52 18.07
CA LEU A 207 -2.67 7.22 18.19
C LEU A 207 -3.50 7.95 17.13
N PHE A 208 -3.20 9.20 16.86
CA PHE A 208 -3.89 9.99 15.83
C PHE A 208 -3.68 9.39 14.43
N LEU A 209 -2.44 9.01 14.09
CA LEU A 209 -2.13 8.36 12.82
C LEU A 209 -2.85 7.00 12.67
N MET A 210 -2.94 6.22 13.75
CA MET A 210 -3.64 4.95 13.75
C MET A 210 -5.13 5.12 13.43
N VAL A 211 -5.79 6.09 14.06
CA VAL A 211 -7.23 6.33 13.89
C VAL A 211 -7.56 6.88 12.50
N ILE A 212 -6.73 7.78 11.96
CA ILE A 212 -6.97 8.40 10.65
C ILE A 212 -6.88 7.40 9.50
N TYR A 213 -5.90 6.51 9.53
CA TYR A 213 -5.60 5.66 8.39
C TYR A 213 -6.55 4.46 8.27
N VAL A 214 -7.00 3.90 9.41
CA VAL A 214 -7.77 2.65 9.45
C VAL A 214 -9.08 2.71 8.65
N PRO A 215 -9.97 3.70 8.81
CA PRO A 215 -11.24 3.73 8.07
C PRO A 215 -11.02 3.80 6.55
N SER A 216 -10.11 4.66 6.11
CA SER A 216 -9.79 4.81 4.68
C SER A 216 -9.19 3.54 4.08
N ALA A 217 -8.29 2.88 4.82
CA ALA A 217 -7.67 1.65 4.36
C ALA A 217 -8.68 0.49 4.29
N ALA A 218 -9.55 0.36 5.28
CA ALA A 218 -10.57 -0.69 5.34
C ALA A 218 -11.60 -0.53 4.22
N LEU A 219 -12.20 0.64 4.06
CA LEU A 219 -13.19 0.90 3.02
C LEU A 219 -12.61 0.65 1.62
N ARG A 220 -11.48 1.26 1.32
CA ARG A 220 -10.87 1.16 0.00
C ARG A 220 -10.24 -0.21 -0.26
N GLY A 221 -9.65 -0.81 0.77
CA GLY A 221 -8.88 -2.06 0.62
C GLY A 221 -9.74 -3.30 0.43
N LEU A 222 -10.96 -3.30 1.00
CA LEU A 222 -11.83 -4.46 0.92
C LEU A 222 -13.32 -4.10 0.89
N TRP A 223 -13.82 -3.33 1.88
CA TRP A 223 -15.25 -3.26 2.18
C TRP A 223 -16.10 -2.61 1.09
N SER A 224 -15.51 -1.76 0.21
CA SER A 224 -16.24 -1.17 -0.92
C SER A 224 -16.79 -2.22 -1.89
N GLY A 225 -16.04 -3.29 -2.16
CA GLY A 225 -16.50 -4.37 -3.05
C GLY A 225 -17.72 -5.12 -2.50
N PRO A 226 -17.60 -5.82 -1.35
CA PRO A 226 -18.71 -6.52 -0.71
C PRO A 226 -19.92 -5.64 -0.42
N TYR A 227 -19.72 -4.39 0.01
CA TYR A 227 -20.80 -3.44 0.27
C TYR A 227 -21.59 -3.14 -1.00
N LEU A 228 -20.91 -2.77 -2.08
CA LEU A 228 -21.57 -2.46 -3.37
C LEU A 228 -22.30 -3.68 -3.94
N GLN A 229 -21.71 -4.87 -3.79
CA GLN A 229 -22.34 -6.11 -4.24
C GLN A 229 -23.56 -6.47 -3.40
N SER A 230 -23.48 -6.42 -2.07
CA SER A 230 -24.56 -6.87 -1.18
C SER A 230 -25.74 -5.91 -1.12
N VAL A 231 -25.49 -4.59 -1.20
CA VAL A 231 -26.53 -3.56 -1.07
C VAL A 231 -27.14 -3.19 -2.42
N PHE A 232 -26.30 -3.04 -3.47
CA PHE A 232 -26.73 -2.57 -4.78
C PHE A 232 -26.76 -3.67 -5.85
N ASN A 233 -26.30 -4.89 -5.52
CA ASN A 233 -26.26 -6.04 -6.43
C ASN A 233 -25.58 -5.74 -7.78
N VAL A 234 -24.47 -4.97 -7.73
CA VAL A 234 -23.69 -4.55 -8.91
C VAL A 234 -22.59 -5.54 -9.23
N ASP A 235 -22.17 -5.55 -10.49
CA ASP A 235 -21.10 -6.40 -11.00
C ASP A 235 -19.68 -5.84 -10.68
N GLY A 236 -18.65 -6.64 -10.99
CA GLY A 236 -17.25 -6.28 -10.76
C GLY A 236 -16.80 -5.04 -11.53
N THR A 237 -17.39 -4.76 -12.70
CA THR A 237 -17.07 -3.59 -13.53
C THR A 237 -17.51 -2.30 -12.83
N VAL A 238 -18.72 -2.29 -12.26
CA VAL A 238 -19.24 -1.14 -11.48
C VAL A 238 -18.41 -0.95 -10.21
N ILE A 239 -18.06 -2.02 -9.50
CA ILE A 239 -17.16 -1.96 -8.34
C ILE A 239 -15.83 -1.35 -8.73
N GLY A 240 -15.24 -1.78 -9.85
CA GLY A 240 -14.01 -1.22 -10.40
C GLY A 240 -14.12 0.28 -10.68
N ASN A 241 -15.21 0.73 -11.29
CA ASN A 241 -15.44 2.14 -11.59
C ASN A 241 -15.60 2.98 -10.30
N VAL A 242 -16.37 2.52 -9.32
CA VAL A 242 -16.53 3.23 -8.05
C VAL A 242 -15.19 3.35 -7.31
N THR A 243 -14.46 2.26 -7.20
CA THR A 243 -13.12 2.26 -6.55
C THR A 243 -12.12 3.12 -7.32
N PHE A 244 -12.25 3.23 -8.65
CA PHE A 244 -11.46 4.16 -9.47
C PHE A 244 -11.73 5.62 -9.10
N PHE A 245 -13.00 6.03 -9.00
CA PHE A 245 -13.34 7.38 -8.57
C PHE A 245 -12.90 7.66 -7.12
N MET A 246 -12.98 6.67 -6.22
CA MET A 246 -12.43 6.79 -4.87
C MET A 246 -10.91 7.04 -4.89
N ALA A 247 -10.17 6.34 -5.76
CA ALA A 247 -8.73 6.53 -5.89
C ALA A 247 -8.38 7.93 -6.44
N ILE A 248 -9.12 8.41 -7.44
CA ILE A 248 -8.95 9.78 -7.97
C ILE A 248 -9.25 10.82 -6.88
N ALA A 249 -10.35 10.68 -6.16
CA ALA A 249 -10.73 11.59 -5.09
C ALA A 249 -9.65 11.67 -4.00
N MET A 250 -9.04 10.51 -3.65
CA MET A 250 -7.93 10.45 -2.70
C MET A 250 -6.70 11.23 -3.20
N ILE A 251 -6.36 11.10 -4.48
CA ILE A 251 -5.22 11.81 -5.08
C ILE A 251 -5.49 13.31 -5.09
N VAL A 252 -6.67 13.72 -5.58
CA VAL A 252 -7.09 15.14 -5.61
C VAL A 252 -7.08 15.72 -4.19
N GLY A 253 -7.65 15.00 -3.22
CA GLY A 253 -7.63 15.39 -1.81
C GLY A 253 -6.20 15.59 -1.29
N SER A 254 -5.30 14.66 -1.59
CA SER A 254 -3.89 14.75 -1.17
C SER A 254 -3.19 15.99 -1.73
N PHE A 255 -3.44 16.34 -2.99
CA PHE A 255 -2.90 17.55 -3.59
C PHE A 255 -3.57 18.85 -3.06
N ALA A 256 -4.84 18.78 -2.66
CA ALA A 256 -5.57 19.91 -2.11
C ALA A 256 -5.04 20.33 -0.72
N TYR A 257 -4.48 19.41 0.06
CA TYR A 257 -3.96 19.70 1.40
C TYR A 257 -2.86 20.77 1.40
N GLY A 258 -1.96 20.78 0.42
CA GLY A 258 -0.89 21.76 0.32
C GLY A 258 -1.38 23.22 0.16
N PRO A 259 -2.21 23.53 -0.82
CA PRO A 259 -2.86 24.83 -0.95
C PRO A 259 -3.71 25.22 0.26
N LEU A 260 -4.50 24.29 0.80
CA LEU A 260 -5.34 24.52 1.98
C LEU A 260 -4.51 24.89 3.21
N ASP A 261 -3.37 24.23 3.43
CA ASP A 261 -2.44 24.54 4.53
C ASP A 261 -1.90 25.97 4.41
N ARG A 262 -1.64 26.45 3.19
CA ARG A 262 -1.19 27.84 2.94
C ARG A 262 -2.30 28.87 3.16
N VAL A 263 -3.54 28.56 2.78
CA VAL A 263 -4.68 29.48 2.89
C VAL A 263 -5.15 29.61 4.34
N PHE A 264 -5.26 28.49 5.05
CA PHE A 264 -5.80 28.48 6.41
C PHE A 264 -4.73 28.61 7.51
N GLY A 265 -3.45 28.44 7.18
CA GLY A 265 -2.34 28.62 8.09
C GLY A 265 -2.30 27.65 9.29
N THR A 266 -3.18 26.65 9.33
CA THR A 266 -3.27 25.71 10.46
C THR A 266 -3.53 24.27 10.01
N ARG A 267 -2.52 23.42 10.10
CA ARG A 267 -2.62 21.96 9.81
C ARG A 267 -3.61 21.25 10.71
N LYS A 268 -3.73 21.73 11.95
CA LYS A 268 -4.62 21.13 12.95
C LYS A 268 -6.09 21.14 12.51
N TRP A 269 -6.58 22.29 12.08
CA TRP A 269 -7.98 22.45 11.66
C TRP A 269 -8.28 21.74 10.35
N ILE A 270 -7.37 21.76 9.39
CA ILE A 270 -7.55 21.03 8.12
C ILE A 270 -7.65 19.52 8.38
N GLY A 271 -6.76 18.97 9.21
CA GLY A 271 -6.83 17.56 9.61
C GLY A 271 -8.12 17.22 10.35
N TRP A 272 -8.57 18.10 11.26
CA TRP A 272 -9.81 17.89 12.01
C TRP A 272 -11.04 17.89 11.10
N VAL A 273 -11.18 18.89 10.22
CA VAL A 273 -12.30 19.01 9.27
C VAL A 273 -12.32 17.81 8.32
N GLY A 274 -11.18 17.41 7.76
CA GLY A 274 -11.10 16.25 6.87
C GLY A 274 -11.58 14.95 7.55
N ASN A 275 -11.15 14.71 8.79
CA ASN A 275 -11.61 13.53 9.55
C ASN A 275 -13.09 13.61 9.93
N PHE A 276 -13.59 14.81 10.28
CA PHE A 276 -14.99 15.01 10.59
C PHE A 276 -15.88 14.74 9.36
N MET A 277 -15.47 15.21 8.18
CA MET A 277 -16.16 14.90 6.92
C MET A 277 -16.12 13.40 6.61
N GLY A 278 -15.00 12.73 6.85
CA GLY A 278 -14.89 11.28 6.71
C GLY A 278 -15.83 10.52 7.65
N MET A 279 -15.95 10.97 8.89
CA MET A 279 -16.91 10.42 9.86
C MET A 279 -18.36 10.60 9.37
N LEU A 280 -18.71 11.80 8.90
CA LEU A 280 -20.06 12.07 8.36
C LEU A 280 -20.37 11.19 7.14
N ALA A 281 -19.41 10.97 6.26
CA ALA A 281 -19.55 10.07 5.12
C ALA A 281 -19.82 8.61 5.58
N CYS A 282 -19.07 8.10 6.56
CA CYS A 282 -19.30 6.78 7.13
C CYS A 282 -20.70 6.66 7.79
N VAL A 283 -21.12 7.70 8.52
CA VAL A 283 -22.47 7.74 9.12
C VAL A 283 -23.55 7.77 8.03
N ALA A 284 -23.34 8.55 6.96
CA ALA A 284 -24.27 8.59 5.83
C ALA A 284 -24.43 7.22 5.17
N LEU A 285 -23.32 6.49 4.94
CA LEU A 285 -23.35 5.12 4.40
C LEU A 285 -24.05 4.12 5.34
N ALA A 286 -24.03 4.36 6.65
CA ALA A 286 -24.70 3.49 7.62
C ALA A 286 -26.23 3.75 7.71
N ILE A 287 -26.66 5.00 7.45
CA ILE A 287 -28.08 5.41 7.58
C ILE A 287 -28.81 5.29 6.23
N TRP A 288 -28.12 5.60 5.15
CA TRP A 288 -28.63 5.51 3.77
C TRP A 288 -27.75 4.54 2.96
N PRO A 289 -28.02 3.25 3.09
CA PRO A 289 -27.33 2.25 2.27
C PRO A 289 -27.77 2.32 0.81
#